data_93e674098e7eef4a593c92589fdfa53f
#
_entry.id   93e674098e7eef4a593c92589fdfa53f
#
_cell.length_a   1.000
_cell.length_b   1.000
_cell.length_c   1.000
_cell.angle_alpha   90.00
_cell.angle_beta   90.00
_cell.angle_gamma   90.00
#
_symmetry.space_group_name_H-M   'P 1'
#
loop_
_entity.id
_entity.type
_entity.pdbx_description
1 polymer ?
#
loop_
_entity_poly.entity_id
_entity_poly.type
_entity_poly.pdbx_seq_one_letter_code
_entity_poly.pdbx_strand_id
1 'polypeptide(L)'
;GLARVAAERRRLHTSHIRDEADGVEAAVEEVLAIGRGTGCATVVSHHKCMMPQNWGRSRATLANIDRAREQGVEVALDIYPYPGSSTILIPERAETIDDIRITWSTPHPECSSEYLADIAARWGCDKTTAARRLAPAGAIYFAMDEDEVKRIFQHPCCMVGSDGLPNDARPHPRLWGSFTRVLGRYVREARLMTLEQAVARMTALPAR
;
A
#
# COMPACT_ATOMS: atom_id res chain seq x y z
N GLY A 1 19.90 -3.00 -16.50
CA GLY A 1 18.52 -2.56 -16.61
C GLY A 1 18.35 -1.13 -16.06
N LEU A 2 17.10 -0.62 -16.00
CA LEU A 2 16.77 0.79 -15.66
C LEU A 2 17.34 1.25 -14.31
N ALA A 3 17.30 0.39 -13.28
CA ALA A 3 17.85 0.73 -11.97
C ALA A 3 19.36 1.06 -11.98
N ARG A 4 20.13 0.43 -12.90
CA ARG A 4 21.55 0.78 -13.07
C ARG A 4 21.71 2.19 -13.63
N VAL A 5 20.89 2.57 -14.61
CA VAL A 5 20.88 3.93 -15.17
C VAL A 5 20.49 4.96 -14.10
N ALA A 6 19.54 4.61 -13.23
CA ALA A 6 19.16 5.46 -12.11
C ALA A 6 20.33 5.64 -11.12
N ALA A 7 21.05 4.56 -10.77
CA ALA A 7 22.23 4.60 -9.91
C ALA A 7 23.34 5.50 -10.48
N GLU A 8 23.67 5.35 -11.76
CA GLU A 8 24.67 6.19 -12.46
C GLU A 8 24.31 7.69 -12.43
N ARG A 9 23.03 8.00 -12.36
CA ARG A 9 22.49 9.36 -12.27
C ARG A 9 22.24 9.82 -10.84
N ARG A 10 22.60 9.04 -9.83
CA ARG A 10 22.29 9.29 -8.41
C ARG A 10 20.80 9.52 -8.19
N ARG A 11 19.97 8.70 -8.85
CA ARG A 11 18.51 8.68 -8.70
C ARG A 11 18.12 7.42 -7.97
N LEU A 12 16.90 7.40 -7.44
CA LEU A 12 16.35 6.26 -6.73
C LEU A 12 15.48 5.38 -7.64
N HIS A 13 15.33 4.13 -7.25
CA HIS A 13 14.38 3.18 -7.78
C HIS A 13 13.24 3.02 -6.77
N THR A 14 12.02 3.38 -7.13
CA THR A 14 10.83 3.11 -6.34
C THR A 14 10.01 2.01 -6.99
N SER A 15 9.49 1.08 -6.21
CA SER A 15 8.79 -0.08 -6.73
C SER A 15 7.54 -0.43 -5.95
N HIS A 16 6.40 -0.51 -6.66
CA HIS A 16 5.34 -1.41 -6.28
C HIS A 16 5.88 -2.84 -6.35
N ILE A 17 5.84 -3.60 -5.27
CA ILE A 17 6.35 -4.97 -5.25
C ILE A 17 5.44 -5.91 -6.04
N ARG A 18 6.01 -6.98 -6.57
CA ARG A 18 5.33 -7.91 -7.48
C ARG A 18 4.14 -8.63 -6.85
N ASP A 19 4.19 -8.90 -5.55
CA ASP A 19 3.15 -9.57 -4.79
C ASP A 19 3.10 -8.99 -3.38
N GLU A 20 1.93 -8.54 -2.97
CA GLU A 20 1.66 -7.97 -1.64
C GLU A 20 0.95 -8.97 -0.71
N ALA A 21 0.73 -10.21 -1.17
CA ALA A 21 0.05 -11.29 -0.46
C ALA A 21 1.02 -12.46 -0.19
N ASP A 22 0.75 -13.63 -0.74
CA ASP A 22 1.46 -14.87 -0.41
C ASP A 22 2.95 -14.84 -0.76
N GLY A 23 3.32 -14.12 -1.80
CA GLY A 23 4.69 -13.92 -2.26
C GLY A 23 5.39 -12.68 -1.69
N VAL A 24 4.84 -11.99 -0.71
CA VAL A 24 5.31 -10.68 -0.24
C VAL A 24 6.79 -10.64 0.17
N GLU A 25 7.29 -11.68 0.84
CA GLU A 25 8.70 -11.74 1.27
C GLU A 25 9.65 -11.87 0.07
N ALA A 26 9.31 -12.71 -0.90
CA ALA A 26 10.08 -12.88 -2.13
C ALA A 26 10.04 -11.60 -2.98
N ALA A 27 8.89 -10.91 -3.03
CA ALA A 27 8.72 -9.67 -3.75
C ALA A 27 9.53 -8.51 -3.15
N VAL A 28 9.60 -8.42 -1.82
CA VAL A 28 10.50 -7.48 -1.13
C VAL A 28 11.96 -7.81 -1.42
N GLU A 29 12.34 -9.09 -1.34
CA GLU A 29 13.71 -9.53 -1.63
C GLU A 29 14.13 -9.22 -3.08
N GLU A 30 13.21 -9.28 -4.06
CA GLU A 30 13.47 -8.84 -5.44
C GLU A 30 13.92 -7.38 -5.50
N VAL A 31 13.22 -6.47 -4.78
CA VAL A 31 13.59 -5.05 -4.72
C VAL A 31 14.95 -4.85 -4.04
N LEU A 32 15.21 -5.58 -2.95
CA LEU A 32 16.49 -5.53 -2.25
C LEU A 32 17.64 -6.05 -3.12
N ALA A 33 17.40 -7.11 -3.91
CA ALA A 33 18.38 -7.64 -4.85
C ALA A 33 18.72 -6.66 -5.97
N ILE A 34 17.72 -5.87 -6.44
CA ILE A 34 17.96 -4.79 -7.41
C ILE A 34 18.89 -3.74 -6.78
N GLY A 35 18.63 -3.31 -5.56
CA GLY A 35 19.49 -2.37 -4.84
C GLY A 35 20.94 -2.89 -4.69
N ARG A 36 21.10 -4.13 -4.20
CA ARG A 36 22.42 -4.78 -4.08
C ARG A 36 23.16 -4.88 -5.41
N GLY A 37 22.47 -5.32 -6.45
CA GLY A 37 23.09 -5.59 -7.76
C GLY A 37 23.41 -4.33 -8.57
N THR A 38 22.86 -3.17 -8.22
CA THR A 38 23.03 -1.93 -8.98
C THR A 38 23.64 -0.79 -8.19
N GLY A 39 23.67 -0.86 -6.84
CA GLY A 39 24.02 0.27 -5.97
C GLY A 39 22.98 1.40 -5.99
N CYS A 40 21.78 1.16 -6.53
CA CYS A 40 20.73 2.16 -6.59
C CYS A 40 20.00 2.25 -5.24
N ALA A 41 19.83 3.47 -4.73
CA ALA A 41 18.90 3.68 -3.62
C ALA A 41 17.50 3.21 -4.00
N THR A 42 16.85 2.43 -3.14
CA THR A 42 15.57 1.80 -3.45
C THR A 42 14.49 2.16 -2.44
N VAL A 43 13.25 2.25 -2.91
CA VAL A 43 12.07 2.42 -2.05
C VAL A 43 11.06 1.31 -2.34
N VAL A 44 10.71 0.55 -1.29
CA VAL A 44 9.56 -0.35 -1.30
C VAL A 44 8.32 0.52 -1.09
N SER A 45 7.62 0.82 -2.18
CA SER A 45 6.49 1.75 -2.17
C SER A 45 5.24 1.09 -1.57
N HIS A 46 4.48 1.87 -0.79
CA HIS A 46 3.21 1.49 -0.14
C HIS A 46 3.21 0.06 0.42
N HIS A 47 4.29 -0.28 1.16
CA HIS A 47 4.49 -1.64 1.69
C HIS A 47 3.32 -2.12 2.53
N LYS A 48 2.86 -3.34 2.27
CA LYS A 48 1.77 -3.99 3.00
C LYS A 48 1.84 -5.51 2.89
N CYS A 49 1.18 -6.19 3.83
CA CYS A 49 0.89 -7.63 3.75
C CYS A 49 -0.62 -7.80 3.66
N MET A 50 -1.11 -8.14 2.48
CA MET A 50 -2.53 -8.30 2.21
C MET A 50 -2.99 -9.73 2.53
N MET A 51 -4.28 -9.86 2.89
CA MET A 51 -5.00 -11.08 3.20
C MET A 51 -4.69 -11.65 4.60
N PRO A 52 -5.71 -12.16 5.32
CA PRO A 52 -5.58 -12.62 6.71
C PRO A 52 -4.48 -13.65 6.95
N GLN A 53 -4.27 -14.58 6.01
CA GLN A 53 -3.22 -15.60 6.12
C GLN A 53 -1.80 -15.03 6.08
N ASN A 54 -1.63 -13.78 5.65
CA ASN A 54 -0.34 -13.10 5.54
C ASN A 54 -0.10 -12.07 6.65
N TRP A 55 -1.08 -11.83 7.52
CA TRP A 55 -0.91 -10.92 8.63
C TRP A 55 0.14 -11.45 9.61
N GLY A 56 1.05 -10.58 10.03
CA GLY A 56 2.25 -10.93 10.80
C GLY A 56 3.52 -11.01 9.96
N ARG A 57 3.44 -11.17 8.64
CA ARG A 57 4.59 -11.31 7.74
C ARG A 57 5.39 -10.02 7.55
N SER A 58 4.84 -8.86 7.91
CA SER A 58 5.62 -7.62 7.95
C SER A 58 6.84 -7.72 8.87
N ARG A 59 6.83 -8.58 9.89
CA ARG A 59 8.02 -8.84 10.73
C ARG A 59 9.18 -9.39 9.90
N ALA A 60 8.91 -10.34 9.01
CA ALA A 60 9.92 -10.95 8.15
C ALA A 60 10.38 -9.97 7.07
N THR A 61 9.45 -9.27 6.41
CA THR A 61 9.83 -8.30 5.36
C THR A 61 10.64 -7.13 5.91
N LEU A 62 10.31 -6.62 7.10
CA LEU A 62 11.09 -5.57 7.76
C LEU A 62 12.46 -6.07 8.20
N ALA A 63 12.57 -7.30 8.72
CA ALA A 63 13.85 -7.91 9.04
C ALA A 63 14.75 -8.11 7.80
N ASN A 64 14.16 -8.43 6.64
CA ASN A 64 14.91 -8.50 5.38
C ASN A 64 15.43 -7.12 4.95
N ILE A 65 14.63 -6.07 5.13
CA ILE A 65 15.02 -4.67 4.88
C ILE A 65 16.18 -4.28 5.81
N ASP A 66 16.09 -4.57 7.12
CA ASP A 66 17.14 -4.26 8.08
C ASP A 66 18.45 -4.97 7.71
N ARG A 67 18.40 -6.26 7.41
CA ARG A 67 19.58 -7.03 6.98
C ARG A 67 20.21 -6.44 5.70
N ALA A 68 19.41 -6.01 4.74
CA ALA A 68 19.93 -5.37 3.54
C ALA A 68 20.61 -4.04 3.86
N ARG A 69 20.05 -3.24 4.77
CA ARG A 69 20.65 -1.98 5.24
C ARG A 69 21.99 -2.21 5.97
N GLU A 70 22.05 -3.21 6.82
CA GLU A 70 23.30 -3.64 7.48
C GLU A 70 24.39 -4.06 6.47
N GLN A 71 23.98 -4.60 5.33
CA GLN A 71 24.86 -4.94 4.20
C GLN A 71 25.21 -3.74 3.30
N GLY A 72 24.78 -2.54 3.67
CA GLY A 72 25.09 -1.31 2.93
C GLY A 72 24.12 -1.00 1.77
N VAL A 73 22.99 -1.70 1.65
CA VAL A 73 21.96 -1.34 0.68
C VAL A 73 21.19 -0.11 1.16
N GLU A 74 21.17 0.92 0.36
CA GLU A 74 20.36 2.11 0.63
C GLU A 74 18.90 1.79 0.28
N VAL A 75 18.09 1.48 1.31
CA VAL A 75 16.68 1.14 1.15
C VAL A 75 15.81 1.85 2.19
N ALA A 76 14.67 2.36 1.72
CA ALA A 76 13.57 2.88 2.51
C ALA A 76 12.25 2.22 2.07
N LEU A 77 11.19 2.52 2.79
CA LEU A 77 9.83 2.11 2.44
C LEU A 77 8.83 3.23 2.77
N ASP A 78 7.67 3.19 2.18
CA ASP A 78 6.55 4.03 2.57
C ASP A 78 5.26 3.23 2.76
N ILE A 79 4.32 3.82 3.48
CA ILE A 79 2.97 3.28 3.69
C ILE A 79 1.98 4.43 3.94
N TYR A 80 0.72 4.21 3.63
CA TYR A 80 -0.40 5.08 4.03
C TYR A 80 -1.09 4.55 5.30
N PRO A 81 -1.69 5.44 6.13
CA PRO A 81 -2.24 5.09 7.45
C PRO A 81 -3.67 4.52 7.38
N TYR A 82 -3.91 3.54 6.51
CA TYR A 82 -5.22 2.92 6.33
C TYR A 82 -5.09 1.42 6.07
N PRO A 83 -6.00 0.58 6.62
CA PRO A 83 -5.99 -0.86 6.39
C PRO A 83 -6.70 -1.28 5.09
N GLY A 84 -6.97 -0.34 4.18
CA GLY A 84 -7.56 -0.59 2.87
C GLY A 84 -6.67 -0.09 1.74
N SER A 85 -6.51 -0.90 0.71
CA SER A 85 -5.83 -0.52 -0.54
C SER A 85 -6.84 -0.05 -1.57
N SER A 86 -6.41 0.75 -2.56
CA SER A 86 -7.29 1.20 -3.64
C SER A 86 -6.60 1.10 -4.99
N THR A 87 -7.28 0.47 -5.96
CA THR A 87 -6.83 0.32 -7.34
C THR A 87 -8.03 0.00 -8.25
N ILE A 88 -7.77 -0.39 -9.49
CA ILE A 88 -8.83 -0.88 -10.39
C ILE A 88 -9.57 -2.07 -9.78
N LEU A 89 -10.86 -2.20 -10.11
CA LEU A 89 -11.65 -3.36 -9.72
C LEU A 89 -11.19 -4.60 -10.50
N ILE A 90 -10.71 -5.59 -9.77
CA ILE A 90 -10.26 -6.89 -10.29
C ILE A 90 -11.29 -7.94 -9.87
N PRO A 91 -12.08 -8.49 -10.81
CA PRO A 91 -13.18 -9.42 -10.48
C PRO A 91 -12.74 -10.65 -9.69
N GLU A 92 -11.56 -11.18 -9.97
CA GLU A 92 -11.01 -12.37 -9.30
C GLU A 92 -10.72 -12.12 -7.81
N ARG A 93 -10.44 -10.90 -7.40
CA ARG A 93 -10.27 -10.53 -5.98
C ARG A 93 -11.57 -10.61 -5.19
N ALA A 94 -12.73 -10.56 -5.85
CA ALA A 94 -14.02 -10.69 -5.20
C ALA A 94 -14.31 -12.12 -4.68
N GLU A 95 -13.53 -13.10 -5.11
CA GLU A 95 -13.62 -14.48 -4.61
C GLU A 95 -12.98 -14.62 -3.21
N THR A 96 -11.98 -13.83 -2.92
CA THR A 96 -11.15 -13.96 -1.71
C THR A 96 -11.26 -12.79 -0.74
N ILE A 97 -11.72 -11.61 -1.21
CA ILE A 97 -11.89 -10.42 -0.38
C ILE A 97 -13.39 -10.15 -0.21
N ASP A 98 -13.84 -10.15 1.04
CA ASP A 98 -15.26 -9.91 1.33
C ASP A 98 -15.61 -8.43 1.27
N ASP A 99 -14.79 -7.59 1.86
CA ASP A 99 -15.02 -6.15 1.98
C ASP A 99 -14.38 -5.40 0.80
N ILE A 100 -15.20 -5.11 -0.22
CA ILE A 100 -14.80 -4.34 -1.40
C ILE A 100 -15.78 -3.20 -1.60
N ARG A 101 -15.30 -1.95 -1.65
CA ARG A 101 -16.12 -0.76 -1.87
C ARG A 101 -15.77 -0.13 -3.22
N ILE A 102 -16.79 0.16 -4.04
CA ILE A 102 -16.60 0.72 -5.37
C ILE A 102 -16.29 2.22 -5.27
N THR A 103 -15.24 2.68 -5.94
CA THR A 103 -14.86 4.11 -5.99
C THR A 103 -15.41 4.82 -7.21
N TRP A 104 -15.54 4.10 -8.31
CA TRP A 104 -16.18 4.53 -9.55
C TRP A 104 -16.50 3.32 -10.42
N SER A 105 -17.42 3.48 -11.36
CA SER A 105 -17.69 2.51 -12.43
C SER A 105 -18.11 3.27 -13.67
N THR A 106 -17.58 2.90 -14.83
CA THR A 106 -17.97 3.54 -16.09
C THR A 106 -19.40 3.16 -16.50
N PRO A 107 -19.78 1.86 -16.51
CA PRO A 107 -21.14 1.47 -16.90
C PRO A 107 -22.19 1.74 -15.81
N HIS A 108 -21.77 1.85 -14.53
CA HIS A 108 -22.67 1.97 -13.38
C HIS A 108 -22.18 3.04 -12.39
N PRO A 109 -22.13 4.33 -12.80
CA PRO A 109 -21.62 5.41 -11.93
C PRO A 109 -22.42 5.59 -10.65
N GLU A 110 -23.71 5.19 -10.65
CA GLU A 110 -24.59 5.19 -9.47
C GLU A 110 -24.13 4.25 -8.35
N CYS A 111 -23.35 3.22 -8.66
CA CYS A 111 -22.81 2.27 -7.68
C CYS A 111 -21.57 2.80 -6.92
N SER A 112 -21.12 4.01 -7.23
CA SER A 112 -19.97 4.62 -6.54
C SER A 112 -20.26 4.84 -5.06
N SER A 113 -19.37 4.39 -4.19
CA SER A 113 -19.47 4.34 -2.72
C SER A 113 -20.24 3.17 -2.13
N GLU A 114 -20.80 2.29 -2.94
CA GLU A 114 -21.48 1.10 -2.44
C GLU A 114 -20.51 -0.07 -2.23
N TYR A 115 -20.87 -1.00 -1.38
CA TYR A 115 -20.15 -2.27 -1.23
C TYR A 115 -20.53 -3.24 -2.35
N LEU A 116 -19.54 -3.95 -2.88
CA LEU A 116 -19.74 -4.93 -3.94
C LEU A 116 -20.74 -6.02 -3.56
N ALA A 117 -20.75 -6.43 -2.29
CA ALA A 117 -21.71 -7.42 -1.78
C ALA A 117 -23.16 -6.94 -1.88
N ASP A 118 -23.42 -5.67 -1.55
CA ASP A 118 -24.77 -5.08 -1.62
C ASP A 118 -25.24 -4.95 -3.08
N ILE A 119 -24.33 -4.55 -3.96
CA ILE A 119 -24.60 -4.48 -5.42
C ILE A 119 -24.93 -5.87 -5.97
N ALA A 120 -24.12 -6.88 -5.62
CA ALA A 120 -24.33 -8.27 -6.04
C ALA A 120 -25.69 -8.82 -5.57
N ALA A 121 -26.04 -8.58 -4.30
CA ALA A 121 -27.33 -8.96 -3.73
C ALA A 121 -28.50 -8.28 -4.47
N ARG A 122 -28.41 -6.97 -4.71
CA ARG A 122 -29.42 -6.21 -5.47
C ARG A 122 -29.58 -6.71 -6.91
N TRP A 123 -28.48 -7.14 -7.55
CA TRP A 123 -28.50 -7.66 -8.92
C TRP A 123 -28.80 -9.15 -9.02
N GLY A 124 -28.98 -9.84 -7.90
CA GLY A 124 -29.28 -11.28 -7.86
C GLY A 124 -28.16 -12.15 -8.45
N CYS A 125 -26.90 -11.77 -8.22
CA CYS A 125 -25.73 -12.49 -8.72
C CYS A 125 -24.61 -12.56 -7.67
N ASP A 126 -23.57 -13.36 -7.94
CA ASP A 126 -22.36 -13.39 -7.11
C ASP A 126 -21.50 -12.13 -7.26
N LYS A 127 -20.56 -11.90 -6.30
CA LYS A 127 -19.68 -10.75 -6.27
C LYS A 127 -18.79 -10.65 -7.51
N THR A 128 -18.29 -11.77 -8.02
CA THR A 128 -17.41 -11.82 -9.20
C THR A 128 -18.17 -11.40 -10.46
N THR A 129 -19.41 -11.88 -10.61
CA THR A 129 -20.31 -11.47 -11.71
C THR A 129 -20.64 -9.99 -11.62
N ALA A 130 -20.98 -9.47 -10.42
CA ALA A 130 -21.21 -8.05 -10.22
C ALA A 130 -19.97 -7.20 -10.57
N ALA A 131 -18.79 -7.63 -10.13
CA ALA A 131 -17.53 -6.95 -10.44
C ALA A 131 -17.25 -6.88 -11.96
N ARG A 132 -17.52 -7.97 -12.69
CA ARG A 132 -17.38 -7.98 -14.16
C ARG A 132 -18.36 -7.01 -14.84
N ARG A 133 -19.59 -6.88 -14.34
CA ARG A 133 -20.58 -5.93 -14.86
C ARG A 133 -20.22 -4.47 -14.58
N LEU A 134 -19.57 -4.22 -13.43
CA LEU A 134 -19.10 -2.89 -13.04
C LEU A 134 -17.87 -2.43 -13.84
N ALA A 135 -17.07 -3.34 -14.40
CA ALA A 135 -15.81 -3.03 -15.06
C ALA A 135 -16.01 -2.25 -16.39
N PRO A 136 -15.17 -1.27 -16.72
CA PRO A 136 -14.04 -0.79 -15.93
C PRO A 136 -14.49 0.03 -14.73
N ALA A 137 -13.88 -0.23 -13.57
CA ALA A 137 -14.22 0.37 -12.29
C ALA A 137 -12.99 0.47 -11.37
N GLY A 138 -13.09 1.25 -10.31
CA GLY A 138 -12.13 1.32 -9.22
C GLY A 138 -12.73 0.80 -7.92
N ALA A 139 -11.89 0.33 -7.01
CA ALA A 139 -12.33 -0.21 -5.74
C ALA A 139 -11.35 0.02 -4.60
N ILE A 140 -11.87 0.02 -3.38
CA ILE A 140 -11.13 -0.10 -2.13
C ILE A 140 -11.28 -1.54 -1.65
N TYR A 141 -10.16 -2.19 -1.33
CA TYR A 141 -10.07 -3.54 -0.81
C TYR A 141 -9.64 -3.51 0.65
N PHE A 142 -10.49 -3.96 1.56
CA PHE A 142 -10.20 -4.03 3.00
C PHE A 142 -9.57 -5.37 3.34
N ALA A 143 -8.33 -5.57 2.94
CA ALA A 143 -7.58 -6.82 3.06
C ALA A 143 -6.28 -6.68 3.88
N MET A 144 -6.11 -5.56 4.57
CA MET A 144 -4.95 -5.25 5.41
C MET A 144 -5.38 -5.23 6.88
N ASP A 145 -4.42 -5.49 7.77
CA ASP A 145 -4.60 -5.40 9.22
C ASP A 145 -4.01 -4.09 9.77
N GLU A 146 -4.71 -3.46 10.71
CA GLU A 146 -4.28 -2.19 11.32
C GLU A 146 -2.99 -2.34 12.14
N ASP A 147 -2.75 -3.49 12.77
CA ASP A 147 -1.52 -3.72 13.55
C ASP A 147 -0.32 -3.99 12.63
N GLU A 148 -0.54 -4.57 11.45
CA GLU A 148 0.48 -4.62 10.40
C GLU A 148 0.86 -3.20 9.94
N VAL A 149 -0.14 -2.36 9.65
CA VAL A 149 0.08 -0.96 9.25
C VAL A 149 0.87 -0.22 10.31
N LYS A 150 0.49 -0.33 11.59
CA LYS A 150 1.19 0.31 12.72
C LYS A 150 2.64 -0.19 12.83
N ARG A 151 2.88 -1.50 12.69
CA ARG A 151 4.22 -2.09 12.77
C ARG A 151 5.12 -1.54 11.68
N ILE A 152 4.63 -1.49 10.44
CA ILE A 152 5.37 -0.92 9.31
C ILE A 152 5.67 0.56 9.55
N PHE A 153 4.69 1.32 10.04
CA PHE A 153 4.88 2.74 10.38
C PHE A 153 5.94 2.98 11.46
N GLN A 154 6.11 2.06 12.41
CA GLN A 154 7.11 2.20 13.48
C GLN A 154 8.54 1.96 12.98
N HIS A 155 8.70 1.37 11.79
CA HIS A 155 10.04 1.08 11.27
C HIS A 155 10.84 2.37 10.99
N PRO A 156 12.13 2.45 11.37
CA PRO A 156 12.92 3.70 11.30
C PRO A 156 13.04 4.28 9.88
N CYS A 157 13.07 3.45 8.85
CA CYS A 157 13.18 3.91 7.46
C CYS A 157 11.82 4.01 6.74
N CYS A 158 10.71 3.97 7.49
CA CYS A 158 9.37 4.11 6.92
C CYS A 158 8.99 5.59 6.76
N MET A 159 8.65 5.97 5.55
CA MET A 159 8.09 7.28 5.18
C MET A 159 6.55 7.22 5.17
N VAL A 160 5.91 8.37 5.13
CA VAL A 160 4.48 8.50 4.91
C VAL A 160 4.21 8.74 3.43
N GLY A 161 3.57 7.79 2.77
CA GLY A 161 3.01 7.95 1.43
C GLY A 161 1.51 8.14 1.48
N SER A 162 0.89 8.72 0.45
CA SER A 162 -0.57 8.75 0.31
C SER A 162 -1.08 7.68 -0.64
N ASP A 163 -0.31 7.37 -1.68
CA ASP A 163 -0.74 6.49 -2.79
C ASP A 163 -2.14 6.88 -3.32
N GLY A 164 -2.41 8.20 -3.32
CA GLY A 164 -3.72 8.75 -3.63
C GLY A 164 -4.03 8.71 -5.12
N LEU A 165 -5.27 8.35 -5.47
CA LEU A 165 -5.78 8.32 -6.84
C LEU A 165 -6.74 9.50 -7.06
N PRO A 166 -6.28 10.62 -7.68
CA PRO A 166 -7.06 11.86 -7.74
C PRO A 166 -8.23 11.82 -8.71
N ASN A 167 -8.26 10.85 -9.62
CA ASN A 167 -9.26 10.79 -10.71
C ASN A 167 -10.50 9.94 -10.35
N ASP A 168 -10.53 9.28 -9.20
CA ASP A 168 -11.68 8.50 -8.77
C ASP A 168 -12.86 9.42 -8.42
N ALA A 169 -14.09 9.05 -8.79
CA ALA A 169 -15.29 9.82 -8.45
C ALA A 169 -15.54 9.87 -6.93
N ARG A 170 -15.23 8.79 -6.23
CA ARG A 170 -15.30 8.67 -4.77
C ARG A 170 -14.00 8.06 -4.25
N PRO A 171 -12.89 8.82 -4.24
CA PRO A 171 -11.58 8.28 -3.97
C PRO A 171 -11.45 7.78 -2.54
N HIS A 172 -10.50 6.87 -2.35
CA HIS A 172 -10.09 6.45 -1.02
C HIS A 172 -9.65 7.68 -0.19
N PRO A 173 -10.06 7.80 1.08
CA PRO A 173 -9.69 8.95 1.93
C PRO A 173 -8.18 9.15 2.10
N ARG A 174 -7.34 8.16 1.76
CA ARG A 174 -5.88 8.30 1.76
C ARG A 174 -5.37 9.43 0.85
N LEU A 175 -6.14 9.80 -0.20
CA LEU A 175 -5.78 10.90 -1.10
C LEU A 175 -5.55 12.22 -0.36
N TRP A 176 -6.42 12.55 0.59
CA TRP A 176 -6.35 13.81 1.33
C TRP A 176 -6.01 13.65 2.81
N GLY A 177 -6.35 12.50 3.39
CA GLY A 177 -6.31 12.28 4.84
C GLY A 177 -5.03 11.64 5.36
N SER A 178 -4.12 11.15 4.52
CA SER A 178 -2.96 10.36 4.98
C SER A 178 -2.10 11.11 6.00
N PHE A 179 -1.66 12.29 5.67
CA PHE A 179 -0.75 13.05 6.54
C PHE A 179 -1.44 13.56 7.82
N THR A 180 -2.66 14.07 7.70
CA THR A 180 -3.44 14.53 8.86
C THR A 180 -3.85 13.37 9.78
N ARG A 181 -4.17 12.19 9.21
CA ARG A 181 -4.48 10.98 9.99
C ARG A 181 -3.28 10.49 10.80
N VAL A 182 -2.05 10.56 10.27
CA VAL A 182 -0.84 10.25 11.04
C VAL A 182 -0.75 11.14 12.28
N LEU A 183 -0.94 12.46 12.13
CA LEU A 183 -0.90 13.40 13.23
C LEU A 183 -2.04 13.20 14.24
N GLY A 184 -3.26 12.98 13.76
CA GLY A 184 -4.43 12.79 14.61
C GLY A 184 -4.42 11.42 15.30
N ARG A 185 -4.49 10.36 14.49
CA ARG A 185 -4.70 9.01 15.01
C ARG A 185 -3.42 8.37 15.56
N TYR A 186 -2.28 8.49 14.87
CA TYR A 186 -1.07 7.75 15.27
C TYR A 186 -0.23 8.52 16.30
N VAL A 187 -0.20 9.85 16.23
CA VAL A 187 0.50 10.65 17.24
C VAL A 187 -0.38 10.89 18.46
N ARG A 188 -1.54 11.54 18.29
CA ARG A 188 -2.36 11.99 19.44
C ARG A 188 -3.11 10.84 20.12
N GLU A 189 -3.83 10.02 19.36
CA GLU A 189 -4.71 9.00 19.92
C GLU A 189 -3.93 7.74 20.30
N ALA A 190 -3.25 7.12 19.32
CA ALA A 190 -2.54 5.85 19.51
C ALA A 190 -1.16 6.00 20.16
N ARG A 191 -0.59 7.22 20.19
CA ARG A 191 0.75 7.52 20.72
C ARG A 191 1.83 6.58 20.16
N LEU A 192 1.70 6.24 18.88
CA LEU A 192 2.56 5.30 18.20
C LEU A 192 3.98 5.86 17.97
N MET A 193 4.07 7.19 17.84
CA MET A 193 5.31 7.95 17.66
C MET A 193 5.12 9.37 18.17
N THR A 194 6.24 10.11 18.37
CA THR A 194 6.17 11.54 18.72
C THR A 194 5.81 12.40 17.52
N LEU A 195 5.42 13.65 17.75
CA LEU A 195 5.12 14.61 16.68
C LEU A 195 6.35 14.85 15.79
N GLU A 196 7.53 14.99 16.40
CA GLU A 196 8.79 15.20 15.69
C GLU A 196 9.14 14.02 14.80
N GLN A 197 8.93 12.79 15.28
CA GLN A 197 9.12 11.58 14.48
C GLN A 197 8.14 11.53 13.29
N ALA A 198 6.88 11.87 13.50
CA ALA A 198 5.89 11.91 12.44
C ALA A 198 6.25 12.96 11.37
N VAL A 199 6.63 14.17 11.79
CA VAL A 199 7.05 15.24 10.87
C VAL A 199 8.30 14.82 10.09
N ALA A 200 9.29 14.22 10.75
CA ALA A 200 10.51 13.75 10.08
C ALA A 200 10.20 12.70 8.99
N ARG A 201 9.22 11.79 9.21
CA ARG A 201 8.78 10.79 8.22
C ARG A 201 8.05 11.37 7.02
N MET A 202 7.52 12.57 7.14
CA MET A 202 6.82 13.30 6.07
C MET A 202 7.73 14.30 5.34
N THR A 203 8.90 14.62 5.88
CA THR A 203 9.76 15.72 5.39
C THR A 203 11.22 15.31 5.28
N ALA A 204 11.94 15.25 6.38
CA ALA A 204 13.39 15.01 6.39
C ALA A 204 13.79 13.64 5.86
N LEU A 205 12.98 12.59 6.11
CA LEU A 205 13.29 11.25 5.66
C LEU A 205 13.11 11.10 4.14
N PRO A 206 12.00 11.53 3.50
CA PRO A 206 11.86 11.47 2.04
C PRO A 206 12.76 12.47 1.28
N ALA A 207 13.34 13.47 1.95
CA ALA A 207 14.23 14.47 1.34
C ALA A 207 15.70 14.04 1.27
N ARG A 208 16.07 12.91 1.86
CA ARG A 208 17.44 12.35 1.83
C ARG A 208 17.71 11.59 0.54
#